data_2288fe4969656c67be728f6d4e34e817
#
_entry.id   2288fe4969656c67be728f6d4e34e817
#
_cell.length_a   1.000
_cell.length_b   1.000
_cell.length_c   1.000
_cell.angle_alpha   90.00
_cell.angle_beta   90.00
_cell.angle_gamma   90.00
#
_symmetry.space_group_name_H-M   'P 1'
#
loop_
_entity.id
_entity.type
_entity.pdbx_description
1 polymer ?
#
loop_
_entity_poly.entity_id
_entity_poly.type
_entity_poly.pdbx_seq_one_letter_code
_entity_poly.pdbx_strand_id
1 'polypeptide(L)'
;MSRTPDARARDNQTRKIQENITNVEKHFGEMCQLFAAYVRKTARLRDKSDVLVREIGIYADTETPHLKRGMKQFAEHLAKIQDYRQAEVERLEAKVIEPLKSYGAVVKRKREDLKTTQSARDREAKQMAQLERTRQRNPSDRQIISQAESDLQRATMDATRTTRQLEETIDEFEKQKIRDIKKIFGEFVTVEMSFHAKALEVYTLAYQSIQSVDEEEDLEVFRSSLHPPDYHSRLDIVRANSKTSLDRTGSFLSTTGTSQQQRASSRQTREEEEDDEDESEEEEDEDEEEDTDDKH
;
A
#
# COMPACT_ATOMS: atom_id res chain seq x y z
N MET A 1 -19.51 54.09 1.57
CA MET A 1 -20.78 53.82 0.85
C MET A 1 -21.34 52.49 1.34
N SER A 2 -22.57 52.49 1.82
CA SER A 2 -23.23 51.26 2.32
C SER A 2 -23.55 50.35 1.11
N ARG A 3 -22.98 49.14 1.09
CA ARG A 3 -23.32 48.14 0.08
C ARG A 3 -24.80 47.77 0.19
N THR A 4 -25.49 47.67 -0.94
CA THR A 4 -26.91 47.25 -0.96
C THR A 4 -27.03 45.84 -0.39
N PRO A 5 -28.19 45.46 0.22
CA PRO A 5 -28.46 44.14 0.75
C PRO A 5 -28.14 43.04 -0.27
N ASP A 6 -28.47 43.21 -1.55
CA ASP A 6 -28.19 42.27 -2.64
C ASP A 6 -26.70 42.10 -2.91
N ALA A 7 -25.89 43.15 -2.84
CA ALA A 7 -24.45 43.07 -3.01
C ALA A 7 -23.80 42.22 -1.88
N ARG A 8 -24.29 42.40 -0.62
CA ARG A 8 -23.81 41.58 0.51
C ARG A 8 -24.21 40.11 0.36
N ALA A 9 -25.41 39.83 -0.12
CA ALA A 9 -25.88 38.46 -0.38
C ALA A 9 -25.02 37.77 -1.42
N ARG A 10 -24.70 38.44 -2.54
CA ARG A 10 -23.84 37.93 -3.61
C ARG A 10 -22.39 37.71 -3.13
N ASP A 11 -21.83 38.60 -2.34
CA ASP A 11 -20.49 38.44 -1.76
C ASP A 11 -20.44 37.24 -0.83
N ASN A 12 -21.47 37.05 0.02
CA ASN A 12 -21.55 35.87 0.89
C ASN A 12 -21.69 34.56 0.11
N GLN A 13 -22.47 34.55 -0.97
CA GLN A 13 -22.59 33.39 -1.85
C GLN A 13 -21.26 33.05 -2.48
N THR A 14 -20.54 34.03 -3.04
CA THR A 14 -19.23 33.86 -3.65
C THR A 14 -18.23 33.28 -2.65
N ARG A 15 -18.19 33.80 -1.44
CA ARG A 15 -17.32 33.31 -0.36
C ARG A 15 -17.62 31.84 -0.01
N LYS A 16 -18.90 31.48 0.17
CA LYS A 16 -19.30 30.09 0.45
C LYS A 16 -18.89 29.13 -0.67
N ILE A 17 -19.04 29.53 -1.93
CA ILE A 17 -18.60 28.73 -3.07
C ILE A 17 -17.08 28.54 -3.04
N GLN A 18 -16.33 29.61 -2.77
CA GLN A 18 -14.88 29.56 -2.70
C GLN A 18 -14.40 28.67 -1.53
N GLU A 19 -14.99 28.81 -0.36
CA GLU A 19 -14.69 27.96 0.81
C GLU A 19 -14.95 26.48 0.49
N ASN A 20 -16.08 26.18 -0.17
CA ASN A 20 -16.41 24.81 -0.56
C ASN A 20 -15.39 24.24 -1.57
N ILE A 21 -15.04 24.98 -2.63
CA ILE A 21 -14.03 24.58 -3.61
C ILE A 21 -12.68 24.33 -2.93
N THR A 22 -12.28 25.22 -2.01
CA THR A 22 -11.02 25.09 -1.27
C THR A 22 -11.01 23.87 -0.35
N ASN A 23 -12.12 23.62 0.36
CA ASN A 23 -12.25 22.43 1.21
C ASN A 23 -12.18 21.14 0.41
N VAL A 24 -12.83 21.08 -0.77
CA VAL A 24 -12.74 19.91 -1.64
C VAL A 24 -11.31 19.70 -2.13
N GLU A 25 -10.64 20.76 -2.58
CA GLU A 25 -9.24 20.69 -3.02
C GLU A 25 -8.33 20.13 -1.94
N LYS A 26 -8.40 20.73 -0.74
CA LYS A 26 -7.58 20.33 0.40
C LYS A 26 -7.84 18.88 0.79
N HIS A 27 -9.06 18.56 1.15
CA HIS A 27 -9.36 17.25 1.74
C HIS A 27 -9.33 16.10 0.74
N PHE A 28 -9.67 16.34 -0.55
CA PHE A 28 -9.51 15.31 -1.56
C PHE A 28 -8.04 15.08 -1.91
N GLY A 29 -7.23 16.15 -1.89
CA GLY A 29 -5.78 16.04 -2.02
C GLY A 29 -5.15 15.22 -0.88
N GLU A 30 -5.48 15.54 0.37
CA GLU A 30 -5.04 14.80 1.55
C GLU A 30 -5.49 13.33 1.53
N MET A 31 -6.77 13.07 1.23
CA MET A 31 -7.27 11.70 1.11
C MET A 31 -6.56 10.92 -0.01
N CYS A 32 -6.32 11.56 -1.15
CA CYS A 32 -5.59 10.95 -2.25
C CYS A 32 -4.17 10.53 -1.84
N GLN A 33 -3.44 11.39 -1.13
CA GLN A 33 -2.09 11.10 -0.62
C GLN A 33 -2.11 9.96 0.40
N LEU A 34 -3.06 9.98 1.35
CA LEU A 34 -3.20 8.94 2.38
C LEU A 34 -3.58 7.58 1.78
N PHE A 35 -4.53 7.53 0.84
CA PHE A 35 -4.86 6.30 0.14
C PHE A 35 -3.69 5.77 -0.70
N ALA A 36 -2.95 6.67 -1.38
CA ALA A 36 -1.76 6.28 -2.12
C ALA A 36 -0.66 5.72 -1.19
N ALA A 37 -0.47 6.31 -0.01
CA ALA A 37 0.45 5.77 1.00
C ALA A 37 -0.02 4.41 1.53
N TYR A 38 -1.31 4.25 1.82
CA TYR A 38 -1.92 2.98 2.21
C TYR A 38 -1.64 1.88 1.18
N VAL A 39 -1.92 2.15 -0.09
CA VAL A 39 -1.70 1.19 -1.19
C VAL A 39 -0.23 0.82 -1.34
N ARG A 40 0.70 1.80 -1.23
CA ARG A 40 2.15 1.52 -1.25
C ARG A 40 2.60 0.63 -0.09
N LYS A 41 2.11 0.87 1.12
CA LYS A 41 2.42 0.02 2.28
C LYS A 41 1.83 -1.38 2.14
N THR A 42 0.64 -1.51 1.56
CA THR A 42 0.03 -2.82 1.23
C THR A 42 0.86 -3.58 0.18
N ALA A 43 1.39 -2.89 -0.84
CA ALA A 43 2.29 -3.49 -1.81
C ALA A 43 3.62 -3.96 -1.18
N ARG A 44 4.23 -3.14 -0.30
CA ARG A 44 5.44 -3.53 0.44
C ARG A 44 5.20 -4.75 1.36
N LEU A 45 4.01 -4.83 1.99
CA LEU A 45 3.62 -6.00 2.78
C LEU A 45 3.55 -7.26 1.92
N ARG A 46 2.98 -7.18 0.71
CA ARG A 46 3.00 -8.28 -0.27
C ARG A 46 4.43 -8.72 -0.55
N ASP A 47 5.31 -7.79 -0.92
CA ASP A 47 6.70 -8.08 -1.29
C ASP A 47 7.46 -8.75 -0.14
N LYS A 48 7.30 -8.24 1.08
CA LYS A 48 7.92 -8.84 2.27
C LYS A 48 7.34 -10.25 2.57
N SER A 49 6.05 -10.45 2.33
CA SER A 49 5.41 -11.77 2.48
C SER A 49 5.91 -12.77 1.44
N ASP A 50 6.22 -12.35 0.22
CA ASP A 50 6.82 -13.21 -0.81
C ASP A 50 8.24 -13.67 -0.45
N VAL A 51 9.01 -12.81 0.22
CA VAL A 51 10.32 -13.20 0.79
C VAL A 51 10.14 -14.25 1.89
N LEU A 52 9.18 -14.05 2.80
CA LEU A 52 8.87 -15.04 3.85
C LEU A 52 8.43 -16.40 3.27
N VAL A 53 7.57 -16.40 2.26
CA VAL A 53 7.14 -17.62 1.54
C VAL A 53 8.33 -18.37 0.97
N ARG A 54 9.28 -17.67 0.37
CA ARG A 54 10.50 -18.27 -0.20
C ARG A 54 11.34 -18.94 0.89
N GLU A 55 11.57 -18.27 2.00
CA GLU A 55 12.36 -18.80 3.12
C GLU A 55 11.70 -20.05 3.73
N ILE A 56 10.39 -20.02 3.95
CA ILE A 56 9.64 -21.21 4.40
C ILE A 56 9.84 -22.37 3.43
N GLY A 57 9.84 -22.13 2.12
CA GLY A 57 10.06 -23.15 1.09
C GLY A 57 11.47 -23.73 1.15
N ILE A 58 12.49 -22.91 1.36
CA ILE A 58 13.91 -23.32 1.51
C ILE A 58 14.07 -24.19 2.76
N TYR A 59 13.57 -23.72 3.90
CA TYR A 59 13.64 -24.51 5.13
C TYR A 59 12.88 -25.83 5.02
N ALA A 60 11.71 -25.84 4.41
CA ALA A 60 10.95 -27.07 4.18
C ALA A 60 11.75 -28.15 3.41
N ASP A 61 12.68 -27.74 2.53
CA ASP A 61 13.50 -28.70 1.79
C ASP A 61 14.50 -29.48 2.67
N THR A 62 14.81 -28.98 3.86
CA THR A 62 15.71 -29.61 4.83
C THR A 62 14.99 -30.54 5.79
N GLU A 63 13.67 -30.56 5.82
CA GLU A 63 12.85 -31.25 6.79
C GLU A 63 12.42 -32.67 6.37
N THR A 64 11.89 -33.40 7.32
CA THR A 64 11.30 -34.73 7.19
C THR A 64 10.11 -34.73 6.24
N PRO A 65 9.73 -35.86 5.62
CA PRO A 65 8.81 -35.87 4.47
C PRO A 65 7.43 -35.28 4.74
N HIS A 66 6.83 -35.51 5.93
CA HIS A 66 5.50 -35.00 6.25
C HIS A 66 5.55 -33.51 6.55
N LEU A 67 6.51 -33.06 7.36
CA LEU A 67 6.73 -31.65 7.67
C LEU A 67 7.08 -30.86 6.41
N LYS A 68 7.99 -31.38 5.58
CA LYS A 68 8.33 -30.80 4.27
C LYS A 68 7.10 -30.57 3.41
N ARG A 69 6.25 -31.58 3.28
CA ARG A 69 5.02 -31.48 2.49
C ARG A 69 4.05 -30.45 3.05
N GLY A 70 3.81 -30.51 4.36
CA GLY A 70 2.92 -29.56 5.06
C GLY A 70 3.39 -28.12 4.92
N MET A 71 4.68 -27.85 5.14
CA MET A 71 5.27 -26.52 5.00
C MET A 71 5.26 -25.99 3.57
N LYS A 72 5.52 -26.83 2.56
CA LYS A 72 5.41 -26.43 1.16
C LYS A 72 4.01 -26.05 0.77
N GLN A 73 3.01 -26.84 1.16
CA GLN A 73 1.60 -26.50 0.93
C GLN A 73 1.20 -25.22 1.66
N PHE A 74 1.65 -25.03 2.89
CA PHE A 74 1.46 -23.79 3.63
C PHE A 74 2.05 -22.59 2.88
N ALA A 75 3.30 -22.69 2.41
CA ALA A 75 3.96 -21.65 1.64
C ALA A 75 3.21 -21.32 0.33
N GLU A 76 2.74 -22.35 -0.39
CA GLU A 76 1.92 -22.17 -1.60
C GLU A 76 0.62 -21.41 -1.32
N HIS A 77 -0.04 -21.71 -0.19
CA HIS A 77 -1.24 -20.98 0.21
C HIS A 77 -0.93 -19.52 0.58
N LEU A 78 0.17 -19.26 1.29
CA LEU A 78 0.60 -17.90 1.59
C LEU A 78 0.94 -17.12 0.31
N ALA A 79 1.61 -17.73 -0.67
CA ALA A 79 1.88 -17.11 -1.96
C ALA A 79 0.59 -16.70 -2.68
N LYS A 80 -0.41 -17.59 -2.68
CA LYS A 80 -1.72 -17.32 -3.27
C LYS A 80 -2.44 -16.12 -2.62
N ILE A 81 -2.24 -15.88 -1.33
CA ILE A 81 -2.77 -14.70 -0.66
C ILE A 81 -2.12 -13.43 -1.22
N GLN A 82 -0.81 -13.48 -1.56
CA GLN A 82 -0.12 -12.33 -2.13
C GLN A 82 -0.59 -12.02 -3.56
N ASP A 83 -1.01 -13.01 -4.34
CA ASP A 83 -1.67 -12.80 -5.63
C ASP A 83 -3.00 -12.02 -5.47
N TYR A 84 -3.79 -12.36 -4.46
CA TYR A 84 -5.01 -11.60 -4.14
C TYR A 84 -4.69 -10.20 -3.63
N ARG A 85 -3.59 -10.02 -2.88
CA ARG A 85 -3.13 -8.70 -2.43
C ARG A 85 -2.65 -7.84 -3.59
N GLN A 86 -2.02 -8.42 -4.59
CA GLN A 86 -1.70 -7.71 -5.83
C GLN A 86 -2.97 -7.18 -6.52
N ALA A 87 -3.99 -8.02 -6.66
CA ALA A 87 -5.26 -7.60 -7.23
C ALA A 87 -6.00 -6.52 -6.39
N GLU A 88 -5.84 -6.55 -5.05
CA GLU A 88 -6.32 -5.50 -4.13
C GLU A 88 -5.62 -4.17 -4.42
N VAL A 89 -4.29 -4.15 -4.49
CA VAL A 89 -3.47 -2.97 -4.80
C VAL A 89 -3.89 -2.34 -6.13
N GLU A 90 -3.98 -3.13 -7.20
CA GLU A 90 -4.36 -2.65 -8.53
C GLU A 90 -5.78 -2.06 -8.58
N ARG A 91 -6.71 -2.70 -7.88
CA ARG A 91 -8.10 -2.21 -7.82
C ARG A 91 -8.22 -0.93 -7.00
N LEU A 92 -7.52 -0.82 -5.88
CA LEU A 92 -7.49 0.40 -5.07
C LEU A 92 -6.88 1.57 -5.85
N GLU A 93 -5.79 1.36 -6.60
CA GLU A 93 -5.22 2.39 -7.47
C GLU A 93 -6.26 2.87 -8.50
N ALA A 94 -6.87 1.94 -9.23
CA ALA A 94 -7.79 2.28 -10.32
C ALA A 94 -9.14 2.85 -9.84
N LYS A 95 -9.67 2.39 -8.69
CA LYS A 95 -11.04 2.67 -8.25
C LYS A 95 -11.14 3.74 -7.17
N VAL A 96 -10.05 4.00 -6.45
CA VAL A 96 -10.01 4.96 -5.34
C VAL A 96 -9.06 6.11 -5.65
N ILE A 97 -7.79 5.82 -5.95
CA ILE A 97 -6.75 6.85 -6.11
C ILE A 97 -6.95 7.66 -7.40
N GLU A 98 -7.10 7.01 -8.54
CA GLU A 98 -7.27 7.70 -9.82
C GLU A 98 -8.52 8.62 -9.86
N PRO A 99 -9.70 8.21 -9.36
CA PRO A 99 -10.83 9.13 -9.23
C PRO A 99 -10.55 10.34 -8.34
N LEU A 100 -9.85 10.18 -7.21
CA LEU A 100 -9.46 11.29 -6.33
C LEU A 100 -8.49 12.25 -7.01
N LYS A 101 -7.48 11.75 -7.72
CA LYS A 101 -6.53 12.56 -8.52
C LYS A 101 -7.25 13.45 -9.53
N SER A 102 -8.32 12.96 -10.14
CA SER A 102 -9.08 13.69 -11.14
C SER A 102 -9.71 15.00 -10.60
N TYR A 103 -9.96 15.07 -9.29
CA TYR A 103 -10.54 16.26 -8.66
C TYR A 103 -9.65 17.49 -8.72
N GLY A 104 -8.35 17.36 -8.82
CA GLY A 104 -7.44 18.48 -9.04
C GLY A 104 -7.82 19.32 -10.27
N ALA A 105 -8.13 18.66 -11.40
CA ALA A 105 -8.56 19.33 -12.62
C ALA A 105 -9.99 19.91 -12.51
N VAL A 106 -10.89 19.19 -11.83
CA VAL A 106 -12.28 19.66 -11.61
C VAL A 106 -12.28 20.92 -10.77
N VAL A 107 -11.58 20.94 -9.64
CA VAL A 107 -11.46 22.10 -8.75
C VAL A 107 -10.83 23.30 -9.48
N LYS A 108 -9.76 23.09 -10.23
CA LYS A 108 -9.12 24.15 -11.03
C LYS A 108 -10.13 24.82 -11.96
N ARG A 109 -10.95 24.03 -12.66
CA ARG A 109 -12.01 24.57 -13.56
C ARG A 109 -13.04 25.38 -12.79
N LYS A 110 -13.52 24.86 -11.64
CA LYS A 110 -14.51 25.57 -10.82
C LYS A 110 -13.97 26.89 -10.23
N ARG A 111 -12.70 26.93 -9.89
CA ARG A 111 -12.01 28.16 -9.46
C ARG A 111 -11.95 29.21 -10.60
N GLU A 112 -11.73 28.77 -11.84
CA GLU A 112 -11.72 29.67 -13.00
C GLU A 112 -13.13 30.18 -13.32
N ASP A 113 -14.19 29.34 -13.23
CA ASP A 113 -15.58 29.74 -13.37
C ASP A 113 -15.95 30.85 -12.35
N LEU A 114 -15.54 30.67 -11.08
CA LEU A 114 -15.73 31.65 -10.03
C LEU A 114 -15.03 32.97 -10.32
N LYS A 115 -13.76 32.92 -10.76
CA LYS A 115 -12.98 34.10 -11.12
C LYS A 115 -13.58 34.87 -12.30
N THR A 116 -14.11 34.17 -13.30
CA THR A 116 -14.79 34.77 -14.43
C THR A 116 -16.04 35.55 -13.99
N THR A 117 -16.85 34.94 -13.12
CA THR A 117 -18.03 35.57 -12.56
C THR A 117 -17.67 36.80 -11.71
N GLN A 118 -16.64 36.70 -10.88
CA GLN A 118 -16.15 37.83 -10.08
C GLN A 118 -15.68 38.98 -10.98
N SER A 119 -14.96 38.72 -12.06
CA SER A 119 -14.50 39.70 -12.99
C SER A 119 -15.65 40.40 -13.73
N ALA A 120 -16.71 39.68 -14.06
CA ALA A 120 -17.92 40.27 -14.66
C ALA A 120 -18.67 41.22 -13.67
N ARG A 121 -18.79 40.81 -12.40
CA ARG A 121 -19.37 41.65 -11.36
C ARG A 121 -18.55 42.92 -11.06
N ASP A 122 -17.22 42.78 -11.04
CA ASP A 122 -16.33 43.95 -10.86
C ASP A 122 -16.45 44.95 -12.03
N ARG A 123 -16.65 44.43 -13.23
CA ARG A 123 -16.89 45.22 -14.45
C ARG A 123 -18.23 45.97 -14.33
N GLU A 124 -19.33 45.29 -13.92
CA GLU A 124 -20.61 45.90 -13.65
C GLU A 124 -20.50 47.05 -12.62
N ALA A 125 -19.82 46.80 -11.48
CA ALA A 125 -19.62 47.79 -10.43
C ALA A 125 -18.82 49.03 -10.94
N LYS A 126 -17.81 48.82 -11.78
CA LYS A 126 -17.05 49.90 -12.40
C LYS A 126 -17.91 50.73 -13.35
N GLN A 127 -18.76 50.12 -14.17
CA GLN A 127 -19.64 50.82 -15.11
C GLN A 127 -20.73 51.58 -14.33
N MET A 128 -21.27 51.01 -13.25
CA MET A 128 -22.20 51.74 -12.38
C MET A 128 -21.57 53.00 -11.78
N ALA A 129 -20.36 52.88 -11.22
CA ALA A 129 -19.63 54.04 -10.70
C ALA A 129 -19.28 55.07 -11.78
N GLN A 130 -19.00 54.63 -12.98
CA GLN A 130 -18.74 55.50 -14.11
C GLN A 130 -19.98 56.32 -14.51
N LEU A 131 -21.12 55.66 -14.65
CA LEU A 131 -22.39 56.31 -14.96
C LEU A 131 -22.76 57.37 -13.87
N GLU A 132 -22.59 57.04 -12.61
CA GLU A 132 -22.86 57.98 -11.53
C GLU A 132 -21.94 59.21 -11.59
N ARG A 133 -20.64 59.02 -11.85
CA ARG A 133 -19.70 60.15 -12.04
C ARG A 133 -20.03 60.99 -13.26
N THR A 134 -20.48 60.38 -14.34
CA THR A 134 -20.88 61.07 -15.59
C THR A 134 -22.11 61.95 -15.33
N ARG A 135 -23.13 61.42 -14.65
CA ARG A 135 -24.31 62.17 -14.28
C ARG A 135 -24.01 63.37 -13.37
N GLN A 136 -23.04 63.23 -12.46
CA GLN A 136 -22.65 64.31 -11.55
C GLN A 136 -21.83 65.41 -12.27
N ARG A 137 -20.94 65.01 -13.22
CA ARG A 137 -20.06 65.99 -13.91
C ARG A 137 -20.73 66.69 -15.07
N ASN A 138 -21.54 65.98 -15.85
CA ASN A 138 -22.12 66.47 -17.10
C ASN A 138 -23.64 66.15 -17.14
N PRO A 139 -24.45 66.73 -16.25
CA PRO A 139 -25.89 66.39 -16.12
C PRO A 139 -26.72 66.68 -17.35
N SER A 140 -26.28 67.62 -18.19
CA SER A 140 -26.97 68.07 -19.43
C SER A 140 -26.55 67.31 -20.68
N ASP A 141 -25.46 66.53 -20.63
CA ASP A 141 -24.97 65.83 -21.82
C ASP A 141 -25.64 64.44 -21.94
N ARG A 142 -26.76 64.44 -22.67
CA ARG A 142 -27.60 63.25 -22.87
C ARG A 142 -26.84 62.15 -23.64
N GLN A 143 -25.92 62.51 -24.54
CA GLN A 143 -25.22 61.55 -25.38
C GLN A 143 -24.22 60.69 -24.54
N ILE A 144 -23.42 61.37 -23.72
CA ILE A 144 -22.44 60.68 -22.82
C ILE A 144 -23.16 59.85 -21.77
N ILE A 145 -24.27 60.37 -21.21
CA ILE A 145 -25.08 59.62 -20.26
C ILE A 145 -25.69 58.36 -20.89
N SER A 146 -26.30 58.46 -22.08
CA SER A 146 -26.89 57.34 -22.80
C SER A 146 -25.85 56.29 -23.18
N GLN A 147 -24.64 56.69 -23.55
CA GLN A 147 -23.55 55.74 -23.77
C GLN A 147 -23.15 54.99 -22.51
N ALA A 148 -22.97 55.69 -21.39
CA ALA A 148 -22.65 55.10 -20.11
C ALA A 148 -23.75 54.14 -19.59
N GLU A 149 -25.04 54.47 -19.83
CA GLU A 149 -26.20 53.60 -19.54
C GLU A 149 -26.17 52.34 -20.40
N SER A 150 -25.84 52.43 -21.70
CA SER A 150 -25.72 51.27 -22.58
C SER A 150 -24.57 50.32 -22.14
N ASP A 151 -23.42 50.92 -21.75
CA ASP A 151 -22.26 50.16 -21.27
C ASP A 151 -22.57 49.47 -19.95
N LEU A 152 -23.25 50.12 -19.02
CA LEU A 152 -23.73 49.51 -17.79
C LEU A 152 -24.71 48.37 -18.09
N GLN A 153 -25.68 48.59 -18.98
CA GLN A 153 -26.65 47.56 -19.35
C GLN A 153 -25.96 46.27 -19.88
N ARG A 154 -24.95 46.39 -20.73
CA ARG A 154 -24.17 45.28 -21.21
C ARG A 154 -23.43 44.56 -20.10
N ALA A 155 -22.78 45.30 -19.19
CA ALA A 155 -22.05 44.75 -18.06
C ALA A 155 -23.02 44.03 -17.07
N THR A 156 -24.23 44.57 -16.82
CA THR A 156 -25.25 43.92 -15.98
C THR A 156 -25.78 42.63 -16.59
N MET A 157 -26.02 42.63 -17.92
CA MET A 157 -26.43 41.41 -18.60
C MET A 157 -25.33 40.32 -18.54
N ASP A 158 -24.08 40.67 -18.74
CA ASP A 158 -22.95 39.73 -18.64
C ASP A 158 -22.77 39.19 -17.21
N ALA A 159 -22.82 40.08 -16.20
CA ALA A 159 -22.75 39.68 -14.79
C ALA A 159 -23.92 38.77 -14.36
N THR A 160 -25.13 39.03 -14.82
CA THR A 160 -26.28 38.20 -14.58
C THR A 160 -26.17 36.82 -15.21
N ARG A 161 -25.74 36.77 -16.47
CA ARG A 161 -25.52 35.54 -17.22
C ARG A 161 -24.46 34.66 -16.56
N THR A 162 -23.28 35.23 -16.25
CA THR A 162 -22.18 34.48 -15.63
C THR A 162 -22.51 34.01 -14.22
N THR A 163 -23.30 34.80 -13.46
CA THR A 163 -23.78 34.41 -12.12
C THR A 163 -24.70 33.19 -12.20
N ARG A 164 -25.67 33.21 -13.11
CA ARG A 164 -26.59 32.08 -13.30
C ARG A 164 -25.83 30.82 -13.74
N GLN A 165 -24.92 30.96 -14.68
CA GLN A 165 -24.07 29.87 -15.16
C GLN A 165 -23.22 29.28 -14.02
N LEU A 166 -22.67 30.13 -13.13
CA LEU A 166 -21.92 29.67 -11.96
C LEU A 166 -22.82 28.89 -11.00
N GLU A 167 -24.02 29.36 -10.71
CA GLU A 167 -24.99 28.66 -9.83
C GLU A 167 -25.33 27.26 -10.35
N GLU A 168 -25.66 27.16 -11.65
CA GLU A 168 -25.94 25.88 -12.31
C GLU A 168 -24.73 24.95 -12.26
N THR A 169 -23.52 25.46 -12.51
CA THR A 169 -22.28 24.70 -12.54
C THR A 169 -21.85 24.22 -11.14
N ILE A 170 -22.11 25.02 -10.10
CA ILE A 170 -21.81 24.65 -8.71
C ILE A 170 -22.81 23.61 -8.19
N ASP A 171 -24.09 23.74 -8.52
CA ASP A 171 -25.09 22.72 -8.15
C ASP A 171 -24.74 21.35 -8.76
N GLU A 172 -24.36 21.33 -10.04
CA GLU A 172 -23.93 20.08 -10.69
C GLU A 172 -22.60 19.54 -10.11
N PHE A 173 -21.66 20.41 -9.74
CA PHE A 173 -20.44 20.01 -9.05
C PHE A 173 -20.74 19.35 -7.69
N GLU A 174 -21.65 19.90 -6.90
CA GLU A 174 -22.04 19.31 -5.62
C GLU A 174 -22.70 17.93 -5.80
N LYS A 175 -23.62 17.81 -6.75
CA LYS A 175 -24.25 16.53 -7.10
C LYS A 175 -23.22 15.48 -7.50
N GLN A 176 -22.28 15.85 -8.38
CA GLN A 176 -21.25 14.93 -8.86
C GLN A 176 -20.31 14.53 -7.71
N LYS A 177 -19.87 15.49 -6.91
CA LYS A 177 -19.02 15.24 -5.73
C LYS A 177 -19.66 14.21 -4.78
N ILE A 178 -20.94 14.34 -4.48
CA ILE A 178 -21.65 13.40 -3.59
C ILE A 178 -21.69 11.99 -4.21
N ARG A 179 -21.97 11.89 -5.51
CA ARG A 179 -21.97 10.60 -6.23
C ARG A 179 -20.59 9.96 -6.23
N ASP A 180 -19.56 10.76 -6.49
CA ASP A 180 -18.18 10.25 -6.56
C ASP A 180 -17.67 9.82 -5.19
N ILE A 181 -17.96 10.57 -4.13
CA ILE A 181 -17.64 10.15 -2.75
C ILE A 181 -18.29 8.79 -2.45
N LYS A 182 -19.59 8.65 -2.70
CA LYS A 182 -20.30 7.37 -2.48
C LYS A 182 -19.65 6.23 -3.27
N LYS A 183 -19.27 6.49 -4.52
CA LYS A 183 -18.64 5.49 -5.38
C LYS A 183 -17.24 5.13 -4.88
N ILE A 184 -16.37 6.12 -4.62
CA ILE A 184 -14.98 5.92 -4.20
C ILE A 184 -14.92 5.12 -2.89
N PHE A 185 -15.66 5.54 -1.87
CA PHE A 185 -15.68 4.82 -0.59
C PHE A 185 -16.37 3.46 -0.67
N GLY A 186 -17.41 3.34 -1.50
CA GLY A 186 -18.06 2.06 -1.79
C GLY A 186 -17.12 1.07 -2.47
N GLU A 187 -16.36 1.52 -3.46
CA GLU A 187 -15.34 0.70 -4.14
C GLU A 187 -14.20 0.31 -3.19
N PHE A 188 -13.72 1.24 -2.34
CA PHE A 188 -12.73 0.93 -1.32
C PHE A 188 -13.18 -0.25 -0.45
N VAL A 189 -14.36 -0.12 0.18
CA VAL A 189 -14.89 -1.17 1.05
C VAL A 189 -15.11 -2.48 0.28
N THR A 190 -15.58 -2.42 -0.97
CA THR A 190 -15.81 -3.61 -1.79
C THR A 190 -14.51 -4.35 -2.11
N VAL A 191 -13.44 -3.62 -2.41
CA VAL A 191 -12.10 -4.20 -2.68
C VAL A 191 -11.56 -4.86 -1.42
N GLU A 192 -11.59 -4.18 -0.27
CA GLU A 192 -11.16 -4.70 1.03
C GLU A 192 -11.93 -5.97 1.43
N MET A 193 -13.26 -5.92 1.35
CA MET A 193 -14.10 -7.09 1.66
C MET A 193 -13.78 -8.28 0.76
N SER A 194 -13.55 -8.04 -0.54
CA SER A 194 -13.24 -9.09 -1.50
C SER A 194 -11.89 -9.75 -1.20
N PHE A 195 -10.88 -8.94 -0.86
CA PHE A 195 -9.57 -9.44 -0.45
C PHE A 195 -9.67 -10.24 0.85
N HIS A 196 -10.24 -9.69 1.90
CA HIS A 196 -10.33 -10.35 3.21
C HIS A 196 -11.13 -11.65 3.18
N ALA A 197 -12.21 -11.72 2.38
CA ALA A 197 -12.97 -12.95 2.19
C ALA A 197 -12.12 -14.05 1.53
N LYS A 198 -11.36 -13.71 0.48
CA LYS A 198 -10.46 -14.65 -0.18
C LYS A 198 -9.26 -15.02 0.67
N ALA A 199 -8.70 -14.08 1.40
CA ALA A 199 -7.62 -14.33 2.33
C ALA A 199 -8.05 -15.32 3.42
N LEU A 200 -9.23 -15.14 4.02
CA LEU A 200 -9.76 -16.06 5.05
C LEU A 200 -9.93 -17.49 4.51
N GLU A 201 -10.47 -17.65 3.30
CA GLU A 201 -10.60 -18.94 2.64
C GLU A 201 -9.23 -19.64 2.52
N VAL A 202 -8.22 -18.92 2.02
CA VAL A 202 -6.90 -19.49 1.78
C VAL A 202 -6.10 -19.70 3.09
N TYR A 203 -6.22 -18.80 4.06
CA TYR A 203 -5.62 -19.02 5.41
C TYR A 203 -6.17 -20.27 6.10
N THR A 204 -7.44 -20.59 5.89
CA THR A 204 -8.02 -21.83 6.41
C THR A 204 -7.34 -23.06 5.81
N LEU A 205 -7.05 -23.05 4.50
CA LEU A 205 -6.31 -24.12 3.83
C LEU A 205 -4.85 -24.19 4.32
N ALA A 206 -4.19 -23.05 4.49
CA ALA A 206 -2.84 -22.98 5.01
C ALA A 206 -2.76 -23.58 6.44
N TYR A 207 -3.72 -23.24 7.31
CA TYR A 207 -3.83 -23.83 8.63
C TYR A 207 -4.00 -25.35 8.59
N GLN A 208 -4.89 -25.85 7.74
CA GLN A 208 -5.11 -27.29 7.57
C GLN A 208 -3.86 -28.03 7.09
N SER A 209 -3.07 -27.40 6.20
CA SER A 209 -1.82 -28.01 5.70
C SER A 209 -0.80 -28.24 6.82
N ILE A 210 -0.68 -27.33 7.76
CA ILE A 210 0.20 -27.51 8.93
C ILE A 210 -0.39 -28.50 9.94
N GLN A 211 -1.69 -28.45 10.19
CA GLN A 211 -2.34 -29.38 11.11
C GLN A 211 -2.36 -30.84 10.61
N SER A 212 -2.17 -31.07 9.32
CA SER A 212 -2.12 -32.41 8.71
C SER A 212 -0.75 -33.09 8.75
N VAL A 213 0.27 -32.44 9.34
CA VAL A 213 1.60 -33.01 9.51
C VAL A 213 1.54 -34.15 10.53
N ASP A 214 2.04 -35.34 10.14
CA ASP A 214 2.14 -36.50 11.04
C ASP A 214 3.49 -36.42 11.77
N GLU A 215 3.42 -36.07 13.06
CA GLU A 215 4.59 -35.91 13.92
C GLU A 215 5.23 -37.24 14.24
N GLU A 216 4.44 -38.31 14.40
CA GLU A 216 4.98 -39.62 14.79
C GLU A 216 5.74 -40.27 13.65
N GLU A 217 5.20 -40.24 12.43
CA GLU A 217 5.88 -40.73 11.24
C GLU A 217 7.20 -40.00 10.98
N ASP A 218 7.21 -38.67 11.08
CA ASP A 218 8.43 -37.89 10.90
C ASP A 218 9.47 -38.12 12.00
N LEU A 219 9.04 -38.31 13.25
CA LEU A 219 9.94 -38.68 14.33
C LEU A 219 10.55 -40.09 14.14
N GLU A 220 9.80 -41.02 13.56
CA GLU A 220 10.31 -42.34 13.23
C GLU A 220 11.36 -42.28 12.12
N VAL A 221 11.11 -41.50 11.08
CA VAL A 221 12.09 -41.23 10.01
C VAL A 221 13.38 -40.61 10.57
N PHE A 222 13.24 -39.63 11.45
CA PHE A 222 14.38 -38.98 12.11
C PHE A 222 15.18 -39.99 12.97
N ARG A 223 14.51 -40.79 13.82
CA ARG A 223 15.17 -41.79 14.65
C ARG A 223 15.87 -42.85 13.82
N SER A 224 15.28 -43.28 12.71
CA SER A 224 15.88 -44.23 11.78
C SER A 224 17.12 -43.66 11.10
N SER A 225 17.17 -42.36 10.84
CA SER A 225 18.34 -41.70 10.31
C SER A 225 19.53 -41.65 11.29
N LEU A 226 19.22 -41.49 12.61
CA LEU A 226 20.23 -41.48 13.64
C LEU A 226 20.78 -42.88 13.96
N HIS A 227 19.97 -43.92 13.79
CA HIS A 227 20.34 -45.30 14.05
C HIS A 227 20.02 -46.20 12.85
N PRO A 228 20.87 -46.16 11.77
CA PRO A 228 20.64 -47.00 10.62
C PRO A 228 20.60 -48.49 11.00
N PRO A 229 19.68 -49.27 10.44
CA PRO A 229 19.54 -50.72 10.80
C PRO A 229 20.82 -51.53 10.61
N ASP A 230 21.70 -51.13 9.68
CA ASP A 230 22.99 -51.77 9.45
C ASP A 230 24.00 -51.66 10.61
N TYR A 231 23.80 -50.65 11.49
CA TYR A 231 24.70 -50.51 12.65
C TYR A 231 24.47 -51.61 13.71
N HIS A 232 23.25 -52.07 13.89
CA HIS A 232 22.91 -53.17 14.79
C HIS A 232 23.29 -54.52 14.17
N SER A 233 23.11 -54.69 12.87
CA SER A 233 23.47 -55.91 12.17
C SER A 233 24.99 -56.17 12.15
N ARG A 234 25.82 -55.13 12.06
CA ARG A 234 27.28 -55.29 12.16
C ARG A 234 27.73 -55.72 13.57
N LEU A 235 27.18 -55.16 14.62
CA LEU A 235 27.50 -55.56 16.00
C LEU A 235 26.96 -56.95 16.33
N ASP A 236 25.82 -57.35 15.82
CA ASP A 236 25.25 -58.67 16.00
C ASP A 236 26.00 -59.73 15.17
N ILE A 237 26.48 -59.40 13.97
CA ILE A 237 27.37 -60.26 13.14
C ILE A 237 28.71 -60.45 13.84
N VAL A 238 29.31 -59.43 14.43
CA VAL A 238 30.54 -59.57 15.20
C VAL A 238 30.36 -60.34 16.47
N ARG A 239 29.24 -60.19 17.19
CA ARG A 239 28.89 -60.99 18.37
C ARG A 239 28.59 -62.46 18.02
N ALA A 240 27.87 -62.71 16.93
CA ALA A 240 27.60 -64.05 16.44
C ALA A 240 28.90 -64.75 16.02
N ASN A 241 29.77 -64.08 15.27
CA ASN A 241 31.07 -64.63 14.89
C ASN A 241 32.03 -64.81 16.07
N SER A 242 31.94 -63.98 17.12
CA SER A 242 32.75 -64.15 18.33
C SER A 242 32.31 -65.38 19.18
N LYS A 243 31.01 -65.68 19.18
CA LYS A 243 30.50 -66.89 19.86
C LYS A 243 30.84 -68.17 19.14
N THR A 244 30.86 -68.18 17.80
CA THR A 244 31.22 -69.36 17.01
C THR A 244 32.72 -69.62 16.98
N SER A 245 33.58 -68.64 17.23
CA SER A 245 35.04 -68.83 17.31
C SER A 245 35.53 -69.35 18.69
N LEU A 246 34.74 -69.18 19.76
CA LEU A 246 35.06 -69.66 21.10
C LEU A 246 34.73 -71.14 21.31
N ASP A 247 33.88 -71.72 20.48
CA ASP A 247 33.50 -73.14 20.59
C ASP A 247 34.38 -74.13 19.78
N ARG A 248 35.39 -73.59 19.06
CA ARG A 248 36.17 -74.42 18.11
C ARG A 248 37.67 -74.44 18.31
N THR A 249 38.23 -73.92 19.40
CA THR A 249 39.66 -74.09 19.71
C THR A 249 39.88 -74.40 21.17
N GLY A 250 39.59 -75.64 21.53
CA GLY A 250 40.40 -76.33 22.47
C GLY A 250 41.62 -76.94 21.73
N SER A 251 42.80 -76.55 22.14
CA SER A 251 44.08 -77.16 21.83
C SER A 251 45.03 -76.40 20.93
N PHE A 252 46.14 -76.22 21.53
CA PHE A 252 47.58 -76.11 21.14
C PHE A 252 48.19 -74.72 21.31
N LEU A 253 48.84 -74.59 22.46
CA LEU A 253 50.23 -74.23 22.81
C LEU A 253 51.11 -73.41 21.84
N SER A 254 51.60 -72.36 22.48
CA SER A 254 53.00 -71.92 22.56
C SER A 254 53.58 -70.95 21.51
N THR A 255 54.10 -69.96 22.10
CA THR A 255 55.43 -69.33 22.00
C THR A 255 55.61 -68.10 21.11
N THR A 256 56.01 -67.08 21.92
CA THR A 256 57.04 -66.07 21.64
C THR A 256 56.91 -65.09 20.49
N GLY A 257 57.04 -63.83 20.95
CA GLY A 257 57.91 -62.95 20.20
C GLY A 257 57.42 -61.50 19.98
N THR A 258 57.75 -60.65 20.91
CA THR A 258 58.41 -59.37 20.73
C THR A 258 57.90 -58.33 19.74
N SER A 259 57.52 -57.18 20.38
CA SER A 259 57.89 -55.79 20.02
C SER A 259 57.69 -55.28 18.59
N GLN A 260 56.98 -54.21 18.50
CA GLN A 260 57.45 -52.84 18.31
C GLN A 260 56.31 -51.89 17.96
N GLN A 261 56.15 -50.96 18.79
CA GLN A 261 55.99 -49.52 18.62
C GLN A 261 56.27 -48.98 17.20
N GLN A 262 55.36 -48.13 16.73
CA GLN A 262 55.61 -46.78 16.17
C GLN A 262 54.25 -46.13 15.82
N ARG A 263 53.92 -45.18 16.58
CA ARG A 263 54.02 -43.69 16.38
C ARG A 263 53.21 -43.17 15.16
N ALA A 264 52.12 -42.51 15.50
CA ALA A 264 51.81 -41.10 15.30
C ALA A 264 51.98 -40.55 13.87
N SER A 265 50.91 -40.07 13.33
CA SER A 265 50.95 -38.72 12.71
C SER A 265 49.53 -38.12 12.71
N SER A 266 49.39 -37.15 13.53
CA SER A 266 48.35 -36.16 13.47
C SER A 266 48.48 -35.36 12.17
N ARG A 267 47.37 -35.19 11.48
CA ARG A 267 47.26 -34.10 10.50
C ARG A 267 45.99 -33.34 10.80
N GLN A 268 46.19 -32.20 11.46
CA GLN A 268 45.27 -31.10 11.52
C GLN A 268 44.98 -30.62 10.09
N THR A 269 43.75 -30.61 9.73
CA THR A 269 43.27 -29.76 8.66
C THR A 269 42.43 -28.66 9.29
N ARG A 270 42.91 -27.48 9.09
CA ARG A 270 42.49 -26.16 9.48
C ARG A 270 41.14 -25.89 8.86
N GLU A 271 40.14 -25.63 9.71
CA GLU A 271 38.89 -25.01 9.34
C GLU A 271 39.16 -23.54 9.07
N GLU A 272 38.88 -23.10 7.85
CA GLU A 272 38.78 -21.71 7.49
C GLU A 272 37.34 -21.29 7.83
N GLU A 273 37.23 -20.49 8.87
CA GLU A 273 36.02 -19.71 9.16
C GLU A 273 35.95 -18.60 8.12
N GLU A 274 35.00 -18.67 7.19
CA GLU A 274 34.54 -17.52 6.43
C GLU A 274 33.45 -16.83 7.26
N ASP A 275 33.82 -15.68 7.83
CA ASP A 275 32.92 -14.71 8.38
C ASP A 275 32.11 -14.08 7.24
N ASP A 276 30.88 -14.52 7.07
CA ASP A 276 29.88 -13.76 6.33
C ASP A 276 29.33 -12.67 7.25
N GLU A 277 29.88 -11.47 7.12
CA GLU A 277 29.30 -10.23 7.64
C GLU A 277 27.97 -9.97 6.92
N ASP A 278 26.89 -10.30 7.58
CA ASP A 278 25.53 -9.91 7.21
C ASP A 278 25.38 -8.41 7.47
N GLU A 279 25.65 -7.58 6.45
CA GLU A 279 25.33 -6.16 6.45
C GLU A 279 23.78 -6.02 6.48
N SER A 280 23.25 -5.87 7.70
CA SER A 280 21.91 -5.38 7.91
C SER A 280 21.87 -3.90 7.52
N GLU A 281 21.48 -3.61 6.27
CA GLU A 281 21.04 -2.27 5.89
C GLU A 281 19.73 -1.96 6.64
N GLU A 282 19.87 -1.31 7.79
CA GLU A 282 18.80 -0.54 8.41
C GLU A 282 18.55 0.69 7.53
N GLU A 283 17.63 0.57 6.58
CA GLU A 283 17.03 1.75 5.95
C GLU A 283 16.21 2.49 7.02
N GLU A 284 16.83 3.47 7.64
CA GLU A 284 16.16 4.51 8.42
C GLU A 284 15.24 5.28 7.45
N ASP A 285 13.93 5.02 7.53
CA ASP A 285 12.89 5.87 6.94
C ASP A 285 12.93 7.23 7.68
N GLU A 286 13.76 8.16 7.24
CA GLU A 286 13.65 9.57 7.60
C GLU A 286 12.38 10.13 6.94
N ASP A 287 11.27 10.08 7.67
CA ASP A 287 10.11 10.92 7.43
C ASP A 287 10.52 12.38 7.76
N GLU A 288 11.11 13.10 6.81
CA GLU A 288 11.25 14.54 6.87
C GLU A 288 9.85 15.18 6.88
N GLU A 289 9.34 15.43 8.07
CA GLU A 289 8.29 16.42 8.29
C GLU A 289 8.89 17.82 8.05
N GLU A 290 8.78 18.32 6.84
CA GLU A 290 8.98 19.75 6.57
C GLU A 290 7.87 20.57 7.26
N ASP A 291 8.11 20.93 8.51
CA ASP A 291 7.43 22.04 9.17
C ASP A 291 7.94 23.35 8.55
N THR A 292 7.27 23.83 7.51
CA THR A 292 7.44 25.20 7.05
C THR A 292 6.59 26.14 7.90
N ASP A 293 7.19 26.61 8.99
CA ASP A 293 6.79 27.81 9.71
C ASP A 293 6.90 29.02 8.76
N ASP A 294 5.78 29.42 8.18
CA ASP A 294 5.69 30.67 7.43
C ASP A 294 5.31 31.81 8.37
N LYS A 295 6.36 32.48 8.91
CA LYS A 295 6.27 33.82 9.48
C LYS A 295 6.40 34.84 8.35
N HIS A 296 5.30 35.48 7.96
CA HIS A 296 5.17 36.95 7.79
C HIS A 296 3.78 37.31 7.22
#